data_22006b5aa649a7fb4f39a6f9cf540fd1
#
_entry.id   22006b5aa649a7fb4f39a6f9cf540fd1
#
_cell.length_a   1.000
_cell.length_b   1.000
_cell.length_c   1.000
_cell.angle_alpha   90.00
_cell.angle_beta   90.00
_cell.angle_gamma   90.00
#
_symmetry.space_group_name_H-M   'P 1'
#
loop_
_entity.id
_entity.type
_entity.pdbx_description
1 polymer ?
#
loop_
_entity_poly.entity_id
_entity_poly.type
_entity_poly.pdbx_seq_one_letter_code
_entity_poly.pdbx_strand_id
1 'polypeptide(L)'
;MNETVLVVDDEERIRSSLRGILGDEGFRVLDTGDPAGVMDLIARESPAIVLLDIWMPNIDGIELLRRIKAERPEVRVIMISGHGNIQNAVAATRLGAADFIEKPFSVSGLLTSIERVLKRESGGVRMSGAVTPEGASIGAAAPRPAPAAGISGRKQRTLARSVVAAGQGLHSGLKTGVILHPAPAGFGIVFSSVADETAIAARLENVTDTGYNTTLTASGRSVRTVEHLMSALHGMGISNLLIKTDDEVPALDGSAIEFCRQISEVGVEEQEAAVEPVRIARTIAVGNNGESIRVEPADRLIIDYTLEYPQPIGRQSVHFELTSPAAYMREIAPARTFGFVHEFHKLAEMGLASGGRLDNLILIDDEKVVNTTLRFADEFARHKVLDLIGDLYLLGRPILGHVTAYKTGHSDNLALLRAVKAAL
;
A
#
# COMPACT_ATOMS: atom_id res chain seq x y z
N MET A 1 19.12 16.88 -25.74
CA MET A 1 19.15 15.49 -26.19
C MET A 1 18.38 15.43 -27.51
N ASN A 2 18.89 14.78 -28.53
CA ASN A 2 18.26 14.83 -29.89
C ASN A 2 17.42 13.55 -30.13
N GLU A 3 16.84 13.00 -29.05
CA GLU A 3 16.13 11.73 -29.16
C GLU A 3 14.67 11.95 -29.60
N THR A 4 14.18 11.05 -30.44
CA THR A 4 12.82 11.12 -30.98
C THR A 4 11.85 10.36 -30.08
N VAL A 5 10.77 11.03 -29.66
CA VAL A 5 9.66 10.44 -28.92
C VAL A 5 8.43 10.42 -29.81
N LEU A 6 7.81 9.26 -29.98
CA LEU A 6 6.54 9.12 -30.68
C LEU A 6 5.38 9.09 -29.67
N VAL A 7 4.44 9.99 -29.79
CA VAL A 7 3.22 10.05 -28.97
C VAL A 7 2.05 9.47 -29.77
N VAL A 8 1.39 8.46 -29.21
CA VAL A 8 0.24 7.77 -29.81
C VAL A 8 -0.93 7.89 -28.83
N ASP A 9 -1.89 8.75 -29.14
CA ASP A 9 -3.05 9.07 -28.29
C ASP A 9 -4.15 9.63 -29.19
N ASP A 10 -5.39 9.24 -29.05
CA ASP A 10 -6.49 9.74 -29.90
C ASP A 10 -6.90 11.18 -29.57
N GLU A 11 -6.63 11.64 -28.32
CA GLU A 11 -6.97 12.98 -27.87
C GLU A 11 -5.94 14.03 -28.36
N GLU A 12 -6.31 14.87 -29.36
CA GLU A 12 -5.47 15.96 -29.89
C GLU A 12 -4.93 16.90 -28.80
N ARG A 13 -5.73 17.18 -27.75
CA ARG A 13 -5.29 18.05 -26.64
C ARG A 13 -4.12 17.46 -25.87
N ILE A 14 -4.14 16.14 -25.63
CA ILE A 14 -3.07 15.42 -24.93
C ILE A 14 -1.82 15.40 -25.80
N ARG A 15 -1.93 15.06 -27.08
CA ARG A 15 -0.80 15.08 -28.02
C ARG A 15 -0.15 16.45 -28.11
N SER A 16 -0.96 17.52 -28.22
CA SER A 16 -0.46 18.89 -28.28
C SER A 16 0.27 19.31 -27.00
N SER A 17 -0.28 18.95 -25.82
CA SER A 17 0.35 19.22 -24.53
C SER A 17 1.68 18.48 -24.38
N LEU A 18 1.72 17.17 -24.71
CA LEU A 18 2.93 16.36 -24.67
C LEU A 18 3.99 16.86 -25.65
N ARG A 19 3.58 17.30 -26.87
CA ARG A 19 4.51 17.89 -27.84
C ARG A 19 5.16 19.16 -27.30
N GLY A 20 4.39 20.04 -26.64
CA GLY A 20 4.92 21.25 -26.01
C GLY A 20 5.91 20.91 -24.89
N ILE A 21 5.50 20.10 -23.92
CA ILE A 21 6.30 19.72 -22.74
C ILE A 21 7.61 19.04 -23.17
N LEU A 22 7.53 18.04 -24.04
CA LEU A 22 8.73 17.28 -24.46
C LEU A 22 9.62 18.09 -25.41
N GLY A 23 9.02 18.97 -26.21
CA GLY A 23 9.76 19.90 -27.06
C GLY A 23 10.58 20.92 -26.27
N ASP A 24 10.02 21.46 -25.19
CA ASP A 24 10.71 22.37 -24.26
C ASP A 24 11.90 21.68 -23.56
N GLU A 25 11.83 20.37 -23.34
CA GLU A 25 12.90 19.52 -22.79
C GLU A 25 13.92 19.03 -23.83
N GLY A 26 13.77 19.46 -25.08
CA GLY A 26 14.73 19.21 -26.16
C GLY A 26 14.57 17.85 -26.86
N PHE A 27 13.42 17.20 -26.76
CA PHE A 27 13.09 16.01 -27.54
C PHE A 27 12.51 16.39 -28.90
N ARG A 28 12.83 15.59 -29.92
CA ARG A 28 12.08 15.62 -31.18
C ARG A 28 10.79 14.83 -31.02
N VAL A 29 9.64 15.49 -31.11
CA VAL A 29 8.36 14.84 -30.87
C VAL A 29 7.63 14.60 -32.17
N LEU A 30 7.25 13.36 -32.41
CA LEU A 30 6.29 12.94 -33.42
C LEU A 30 5.02 12.52 -32.70
N ASP A 31 3.87 12.75 -33.32
CA ASP A 31 2.61 12.32 -32.74
C ASP A 31 1.61 11.84 -33.79
N THR A 32 0.74 10.94 -33.38
CA THR A 32 -0.36 10.45 -34.21
C THR A 32 -1.57 10.08 -33.35
N GLY A 33 -2.77 10.39 -33.87
CA GLY A 33 -4.02 9.90 -33.30
C GLY A 33 -4.55 8.64 -34.03
N ASP A 34 -3.83 8.18 -35.06
CA ASP A 34 -4.21 7.00 -35.83
C ASP A 34 -3.29 5.82 -35.48
N PRO A 35 -3.81 4.82 -34.74
CA PRO A 35 -3.05 3.64 -34.37
C PRO A 35 -2.66 2.76 -35.58
N ALA A 36 -3.36 2.86 -36.72
CA ALA A 36 -3.07 2.03 -37.87
C ALA A 36 -1.72 2.37 -38.51
N GLY A 37 -1.31 3.64 -38.48
CA GLY A 37 -0.03 4.13 -39.08
C GLY A 37 1.18 3.98 -38.14
N VAL A 38 1.03 3.53 -36.90
CA VAL A 38 2.10 3.53 -35.89
C VAL A 38 3.28 2.64 -36.28
N MET A 39 3.03 1.45 -36.81
CA MET A 39 4.12 0.53 -37.25
C MET A 39 4.98 1.12 -38.34
N ASP A 40 4.37 1.81 -39.32
CA ASP A 40 5.08 2.50 -40.40
C ASP A 40 5.89 3.70 -39.87
N LEU A 41 5.33 4.45 -38.91
CA LEU A 41 6.05 5.54 -38.24
C LEU A 41 7.27 5.02 -37.48
N ILE A 42 7.13 3.95 -36.71
CA ILE A 42 8.23 3.32 -35.98
C ILE A 42 9.33 2.85 -36.97
N ALA A 43 8.94 2.21 -38.05
CA ALA A 43 9.89 1.71 -39.06
C ALA A 43 10.66 2.84 -39.74
N ARG A 44 10.00 3.97 -40.03
CA ARG A 44 10.60 5.09 -40.77
C ARG A 44 11.42 6.01 -39.85
N GLU A 45 10.95 6.30 -38.68
CA GLU A 45 11.51 7.34 -37.82
C GLU A 45 12.38 6.78 -36.68
N SER A 46 12.32 5.48 -36.41
CA SER A 46 13.06 4.78 -35.33
C SER A 46 13.06 5.54 -33.99
N PRO A 47 11.89 5.83 -33.40
CA PRO A 47 11.82 6.60 -32.17
C PRO A 47 12.53 5.88 -31.03
N ALA A 48 13.21 6.63 -30.17
CA ALA A 48 13.86 6.14 -28.96
C ALA A 48 12.85 5.60 -27.94
N ILE A 49 11.67 6.26 -27.90
CA ILE A 49 10.54 5.89 -27.02
C ILE A 49 9.23 6.11 -27.77
N VAL A 50 8.28 5.21 -27.51
CA VAL A 50 6.87 5.37 -27.88
C VAL A 50 6.06 5.57 -26.59
N LEU A 51 5.36 6.70 -26.48
CA LEU A 51 4.33 6.94 -25.47
C LEU A 51 3.00 6.49 -26.09
N LEU A 52 2.37 5.46 -25.52
CA LEU A 52 1.22 4.78 -26.12
C LEU A 52 0.03 4.79 -25.17
N ASP A 53 -1.07 5.44 -25.58
CA ASP A 53 -2.32 5.34 -24.86
C ASP A 53 -2.95 3.94 -24.99
N ILE A 54 -3.62 3.50 -23.92
CA ILE A 54 -4.32 2.22 -23.91
C ILE A 54 -5.68 2.32 -24.62
N TRP A 55 -6.41 3.37 -24.32
CA TRP A 55 -7.78 3.52 -24.77
C TRP A 55 -7.88 4.38 -26.03
N MET A 56 -7.82 3.74 -27.18
CA MET A 56 -7.97 4.40 -28.46
C MET A 56 -9.13 3.79 -29.26
N PRO A 57 -9.88 4.59 -30.05
CA PRO A 57 -10.90 4.04 -30.93
C PRO A 57 -10.33 3.01 -31.91
N ASN A 58 -11.03 1.91 -32.09
CA ASN A 58 -10.77 0.85 -33.05
C ASN A 58 -9.58 -0.10 -32.75
N ILE A 59 -8.60 0.28 -31.94
CA ILE A 59 -7.46 -0.58 -31.55
C ILE A 59 -7.14 -0.38 -30.08
N ASP A 60 -7.14 -1.45 -29.30
CA ASP A 60 -6.64 -1.46 -27.92
C ASP A 60 -5.12 -1.25 -27.93
N GLY A 61 -4.62 -0.28 -27.16
CA GLY A 61 -3.19 0.01 -27.02
C GLY A 61 -2.37 -1.19 -26.52
N ILE A 62 -2.97 -2.10 -25.75
CA ILE A 62 -2.33 -3.37 -25.36
C ILE A 62 -2.09 -4.29 -26.56
N GLU A 63 -3.04 -4.33 -27.51
CA GLU A 63 -2.87 -5.10 -28.74
C GLU A 63 -1.80 -4.47 -29.63
N LEU A 64 -1.78 -3.13 -29.72
CA LEU A 64 -0.73 -2.42 -30.46
C LEU A 64 0.67 -2.64 -29.84
N LEU A 65 0.78 -2.62 -28.49
CA LEU A 65 2.00 -2.97 -27.78
C LEU A 65 2.46 -4.39 -28.15
N ARG A 66 1.55 -5.37 -28.18
CA ARG A 66 1.87 -6.75 -28.56
C ARG A 66 2.46 -6.82 -29.96
N ARG A 67 1.88 -6.11 -30.91
CA ARG A 67 2.39 -6.02 -32.29
C ARG A 67 3.76 -5.34 -32.35
N ILE A 68 3.94 -4.22 -31.66
CA ILE A 68 5.24 -3.53 -31.60
C ILE A 68 6.30 -4.48 -31.06
N LYS A 69 6.03 -5.18 -29.97
CA LYS A 69 7.01 -6.08 -29.34
C LYS A 69 7.28 -7.36 -30.13
N ALA A 70 6.31 -7.83 -30.91
CA ALA A 70 6.50 -8.98 -31.80
C ALA A 70 7.38 -8.64 -33.03
N GLU A 71 7.23 -7.45 -33.61
CA GLU A 71 7.93 -7.03 -34.82
C GLU A 71 9.19 -6.22 -34.52
N ARG A 72 9.23 -5.49 -33.41
CA ARG A 72 10.30 -4.57 -33.01
C ARG A 72 10.54 -4.65 -31.48
N PRO A 73 11.09 -5.75 -30.96
CA PRO A 73 11.28 -5.97 -29.55
C PRO A 73 12.17 -4.91 -28.86
N GLU A 74 13.07 -4.28 -29.62
CA GLU A 74 13.99 -3.24 -29.17
C GLU A 74 13.32 -1.90 -28.90
N VAL A 75 12.15 -1.62 -29.48
CA VAL A 75 11.43 -0.35 -29.30
C VAL A 75 10.95 -0.24 -27.87
N ARG A 76 11.31 0.83 -27.19
CA ARG A 76 10.88 1.12 -25.81
C ARG A 76 9.50 1.74 -25.83
N VAL A 77 8.54 1.10 -25.17
CA VAL A 77 7.17 1.59 -25.09
C VAL A 77 6.84 1.92 -23.65
N ILE A 78 6.41 3.15 -23.39
CA ILE A 78 5.82 3.60 -22.15
C ILE A 78 4.31 3.67 -22.37
N MET A 79 3.55 2.90 -21.62
CA MET A 79 2.09 2.93 -21.69
C MET A 79 1.53 4.10 -20.90
N ILE A 80 0.51 4.75 -21.44
CA ILE A 80 -0.23 5.82 -20.73
C ILE A 80 -1.71 5.38 -20.62
N SER A 81 -2.36 5.62 -19.48
CA SER A 81 -3.76 5.22 -19.30
C SER A 81 -4.54 6.20 -18.45
N GLY A 82 -5.72 6.56 -18.87
CA GLY A 82 -6.69 7.35 -18.09
C GLY A 82 -7.45 6.55 -17.02
N HIS A 83 -7.38 5.21 -17.07
CA HIS A 83 -7.98 4.33 -16.10
C HIS A 83 -6.89 3.33 -15.67
N GLY A 84 -6.16 3.66 -14.61
CA GLY A 84 -5.08 2.86 -14.05
C GLY A 84 -5.56 1.55 -13.43
N ASN A 85 -6.13 0.68 -14.27
CA ASN A 85 -6.42 -0.69 -13.86
C ASN A 85 -5.10 -1.47 -13.85
N ILE A 86 -4.77 -2.06 -12.72
CA ILE A 86 -3.55 -2.87 -12.54
C ILE A 86 -3.47 -4.03 -13.54
N GLN A 87 -4.62 -4.55 -13.99
CA GLN A 87 -4.67 -5.60 -15.00
C GLN A 87 -4.04 -5.16 -16.33
N ASN A 88 -4.30 -3.92 -16.75
CA ASN A 88 -3.69 -3.34 -17.94
C ASN A 88 -2.19 -3.10 -17.75
N ALA A 89 -1.77 -2.64 -16.58
CA ALA A 89 -0.36 -2.45 -16.26
C ALA A 89 0.40 -3.80 -16.23
N VAL A 90 -0.20 -4.83 -15.63
CA VAL A 90 0.33 -6.20 -15.62
C VAL A 90 0.41 -6.78 -17.04
N ALA A 91 -0.65 -6.62 -17.85
CA ALA A 91 -0.65 -7.07 -19.24
C ALA A 91 0.44 -6.37 -20.05
N ALA A 92 0.56 -5.04 -19.91
CA ALA A 92 1.59 -4.25 -20.59
C ALA A 92 3.01 -4.68 -20.16
N THR A 93 3.25 -4.89 -18.89
CA THR A 93 4.55 -5.34 -18.35
C THR A 93 4.93 -6.70 -18.92
N ARG A 94 4.02 -7.67 -18.93
CA ARG A 94 4.24 -9.01 -19.51
C ARG A 94 4.52 -8.98 -21.01
N LEU A 95 3.94 -8.04 -21.72
CA LEU A 95 4.20 -7.81 -23.14
C LEU A 95 5.50 -7.03 -23.39
N GLY A 96 6.21 -6.63 -22.36
CA GLY A 96 7.51 -5.95 -22.46
C GLY A 96 7.42 -4.43 -22.57
N ALA A 97 6.36 -3.79 -22.06
CA ALA A 97 6.36 -2.35 -21.84
C ALA A 97 7.55 -1.95 -20.94
N ALA A 98 8.23 -0.87 -21.30
CA ALA A 98 9.37 -0.38 -20.53
C ALA A 98 8.94 0.33 -19.24
N ASP A 99 7.74 0.94 -19.26
CA ASP A 99 7.12 1.63 -18.14
C ASP A 99 5.61 1.83 -18.36
N PHE A 100 4.93 2.32 -17.30
CA PHE A 100 3.49 2.62 -17.32
C PHE A 100 3.23 3.92 -16.55
N ILE A 101 2.39 4.82 -17.09
CA ILE A 101 2.03 6.11 -16.50
C ILE A 101 0.52 6.24 -16.45
N GLU A 102 -0.03 6.62 -15.30
CA GLU A 102 -1.46 6.88 -15.14
C GLU A 102 -1.79 8.36 -15.34
N LYS A 103 -2.85 8.66 -16.10
CA LYS A 103 -3.45 10.01 -16.24
C LYS A 103 -4.39 10.28 -15.03
N PRO A 104 -4.36 11.47 -14.39
CA PRO A 104 -3.49 12.61 -14.70
C PRO A 104 -2.07 12.43 -14.14
N PHE A 105 -1.05 12.75 -14.93
CA PHE A 105 0.35 12.68 -14.51
C PHE A 105 0.98 14.07 -14.38
N SER A 106 1.99 14.19 -13.53
CA SER A 106 2.79 15.41 -13.44
C SER A 106 3.86 15.43 -14.54
N VAL A 107 4.24 16.63 -14.98
CA VAL A 107 5.34 16.81 -15.94
C VAL A 107 6.62 16.14 -15.45
N SER A 108 6.96 16.36 -14.17
CA SER A 108 8.14 15.74 -13.54
C SER A 108 8.07 14.21 -13.51
N GLY A 109 6.90 13.62 -13.28
CA GLY A 109 6.70 12.17 -13.31
C GLY A 109 6.94 11.57 -14.71
N LEU A 110 6.39 12.22 -15.74
CA LEU A 110 6.58 11.83 -17.13
C LEU A 110 8.07 11.89 -17.52
N LEU A 111 8.76 12.99 -17.24
CA LEU A 111 10.16 13.17 -17.55
C LEU A 111 11.06 12.16 -16.83
N THR A 112 10.79 11.91 -15.55
CA THR A 112 11.51 10.89 -14.75
C THR A 112 11.35 9.50 -15.38
N SER A 113 10.17 9.13 -15.84
CA SER A 113 9.90 7.87 -16.50
C SER A 113 10.69 7.76 -17.83
N ILE A 114 10.63 8.79 -18.67
CA ILE A 114 11.36 8.85 -19.95
C ILE A 114 12.87 8.71 -19.70
N GLU A 115 13.43 9.49 -18.77
CA GLU A 115 14.85 9.41 -18.44
C GLU A 115 15.29 8.04 -17.93
N ARG A 116 14.48 7.42 -17.09
CA ARG A 116 14.73 6.08 -16.55
C ARG A 116 14.78 5.04 -17.67
N VAL A 117 13.86 5.12 -18.62
CA VAL A 117 13.80 4.23 -19.77
C VAL A 117 14.98 4.45 -20.73
N LEU A 118 15.42 5.70 -20.93
CA LEU A 118 16.58 6.03 -21.76
C LEU A 118 17.92 5.60 -21.15
N LYS A 119 18.09 5.74 -19.83
CA LYS A 119 19.34 5.40 -19.12
C LYS A 119 19.64 3.90 -19.03
N ARG A 120 18.66 3.02 -19.23
CA ARG A 120 18.84 1.56 -19.12
C ARG A 120 19.82 0.93 -20.11
N GLU A 121 20.21 1.58 -21.19
CA GLU A 121 21.24 1.08 -22.14
C GLU A 121 22.65 1.66 -21.94
N SER A 122 22.82 2.69 -21.09
CA SER A 122 24.16 3.29 -20.85
C SER A 122 24.98 2.53 -19.82
N GLY A 123 24.44 1.43 -19.27
CA GLY A 123 25.05 0.62 -18.21
C GLY A 123 25.07 -0.86 -18.56
N GLY A 124 25.95 -1.27 -19.48
CA GLY A 124 26.41 -2.66 -19.52
C GLY A 124 26.94 -3.03 -18.15
N VAL A 125 26.47 -4.16 -17.62
CA VAL A 125 26.82 -4.75 -16.34
C VAL A 125 28.32 -4.60 -16.06
N ARG A 126 28.71 -3.67 -15.19
CA ARG A 126 29.91 -3.77 -14.40
C ARG A 126 29.47 -3.84 -12.95
N MET A 127 29.42 -5.06 -12.47
CA MET A 127 29.54 -5.30 -11.02
C MET A 127 30.91 -4.74 -10.62
N SER A 128 30.96 -3.63 -9.95
CA SER A 128 32.16 -3.19 -9.24
C SER A 128 31.77 -2.71 -7.87
N GLY A 129 32.30 -3.43 -6.90
CA GLY A 129 32.74 -2.87 -5.63
C GLY A 129 31.67 -2.81 -4.55
N ALA A 130 31.69 -3.84 -3.71
CA ALA A 130 31.27 -3.69 -2.33
C ALA A 130 31.92 -2.40 -1.77
N VAL A 131 31.10 -1.40 -1.47
CA VAL A 131 31.49 -0.32 -0.58
C VAL A 131 31.39 -0.87 0.83
N THR A 132 32.52 -1.26 1.39
CA THR A 132 32.67 -1.45 2.83
C THR A 132 32.51 -0.05 3.48
N PRO A 133 31.67 0.12 4.49
CA PRO A 133 31.71 1.33 5.28
C PRO A 133 32.91 1.25 6.21
N GLU A 134 33.99 1.94 5.86
CA GLU A 134 35.05 2.25 6.81
C GLU A 134 34.54 3.26 7.84
N GLY A 135 34.66 2.88 9.10
CA GLY A 135 35.00 3.76 10.21
C GLY A 135 34.01 4.90 10.53
N ALA A 136 32.84 4.57 11.09
CA ALA A 136 32.18 5.50 12.00
C ALA A 136 32.49 5.09 13.44
N SER A 137 33.35 5.87 14.07
CA SER A 137 33.68 5.80 15.50
C SER A 137 32.42 5.73 16.36
N ILE A 138 32.44 4.83 17.33
CA ILE A 138 31.46 4.71 18.39
C ILE A 138 31.44 6.03 19.18
N GLY A 139 30.61 6.97 18.77
CA GLY A 139 30.22 8.12 19.55
C GLY A 139 29.32 7.67 20.70
N ALA A 140 29.62 8.18 21.91
CA ALA A 140 28.93 7.87 23.15
C ALA A 140 27.42 7.81 22.98
N ALA A 141 26.80 6.76 23.53
CA ALA A 141 25.36 6.55 23.58
C ALA A 141 24.68 7.83 24.11
N ALA A 142 23.82 8.43 23.30
CA ALA A 142 22.91 9.46 23.77
C ALA A 142 22.11 8.91 24.97
N PRO A 143 21.83 9.74 26.00
CA PRO A 143 21.08 9.28 27.16
C PRO A 143 19.74 8.68 26.70
N ARG A 144 19.46 7.46 27.14
CA ARG A 144 18.15 6.83 26.94
C ARG A 144 17.07 7.84 27.35
N PRO A 145 16.10 8.16 26.48
CA PRO A 145 14.97 8.96 26.91
C PRO A 145 14.32 8.27 28.10
N ALA A 146 13.93 9.05 29.09
CA ALA A 146 13.20 8.56 30.27
C ALA A 146 12.04 7.66 29.80
N PRO A 147 11.72 6.57 30.53
CA PRO A 147 10.69 5.64 30.12
C PRO A 147 9.39 6.42 29.88
N ALA A 148 8.94 6.47 28.63
CA ALA A 148 7.64 7.04 28.29
C ALA A 148 6.61 6.31 29.15
N ALA A 149 5.76 7.08 29.87
CA ALA A 149 4.72 6.50 30.71
C ALA A 149 3.96 5.43 29.92
N GLY A 150 3.96 4.19 30.40
CA GLY A 150 3.27 3.08 29.75
C GLY A 150 1.81 3.46 29.46
N ILE A 151 1.15 2.75 28.55
CA ILE A 151 -0.28 2.98 28.16
C ILE A 151 -1.21 2.90 29.37
N SER A 152 -0.77 2.27 30.46
CA SER A 152 -1.48 2.21 31.75
C SER A 152 -1.72 3.61 32.31
N GLY A 153 -2.99 3.98 32.48
CA GLY A 153 -3.41 5.30 32.96
C GLY A 153 -3.63 6.36 31.87
N ARG A 154 -3.45 6.04 30.59
CA ARG A 154 -3.88 6.93 29.51
C ARG A 154 -5.40 7.00 29.47
N LYS A 155 -5.93 8.19 29.20
CA LYS A 155 -7.34 8.40 28.95
C LYS A 155 -7.76 7.81 27.61
N GLN A 156 -9.00 7.35 27.50
CA GLN A 156 -9.61 7.00 26.22
C GLN A 156 -9.67 8.23 25.32
N ARG A 157 -9.75 8.00 24.00
CA ARG A 157 -9.72 9.07 23.01
C ARG A 157 -10.74 8.83 21.91
N THR A 158 -11.29 9.93 21.41
CA THR A 158 -12.11 9.99 20.21
C THR A 158 -11.63 11.15 19.32
N LEU A 159 -12.27 11.36 18.17
CA LEU A 159 -12.00 12.52 17.31
C LEU A 159 -12.67 13.77 17.87
N ALA A 160 -12.08 14.94 17.67
CA ALA A 160 -12.73 16.22 18.02
C ALA A 160 -13.88 16.57 17.05
N ARG A 161 -13.82 16.10 15.82
CA ARG A 161 -14.84 16.32 14.77
C ARG A 161 -14.90 15.10 13.85
N SER A 162 -16.02 14.96 13.14
CA SER A 162 -16.16 13.96 12.08
C SER A 162 -15.27 14.26 10.91
N VAL A 163 -14.77 13.21 10.25
CA VAL A 163 -13.97 13.31 9.02
C VAL A 163 -14.41 12.25 8.00
N VAL A 164 -14.25 12.56 6.73
CA VAL A 164 -14.59 11.68 5.61
C VAL A 164 -13.31 11.31 4.86
N ALA A 165 -13.07 10.03 4.69
CA ALA A 165 -12.07 9.53 3.76
C ALA A 165 -12.78 8.78 2.63
N ALA A 166 -12.54 9.17 1.38
CA ALA A 166 -13.14 8.56 0.20
C ALA A 166 -12.06 8.08 -0.76
N GLY A 167 -12.33 6.99 -1.45
CA GLY A 167 -11.39 6.38 -2.38
C GLY A 167 -12.02 5.21 -3.13
N GLN A 168 -11.21 4.19 -3.37
CA GLN A 168 -11.63 2.96 -4.03
C GLN A 168 -11.30 1.77 -3.13
N GLY A 169 -12.21 0.81 -3.05
CA GLY A 169 -11.96 -0.46 -2.37
C GLY A 169 -10.92 -1.27 -3.14
N LEU A 170 -9.93 -1.81 -2.43
CA LEU A 170 -8.82 -2.56 -3.04
C LEU A 170 -9.31 -3.82 -3.77
N HIS A 171 -10.26 -4.52 -3.17
CA HIS A 171 -10.75 -5.79 -3.70
C HIS A 171 -11.98 -5.62 -4.58
N SER A 172 -12.94 -4.79 -4.18
CA SER A 172 -14.17 -4.55 -4.95
C SER A 172 -13.96 -3.72 -6.21
N GLY A 173 -12.98 -2.82 -6.21
CA GLY A 173 -12.81 -1.83 -7.27
C GLY A 173 -13.90 -0.74 -7.29
N LEU A 174 -14.82 -0.77 -6.35
CA LEU A 174 -15.90 0.22 -6.27
C LEU A 174 -15.44 1.48 -5.55
N LYS A 175 -16.02 2.62 -5.91
CA LYS A 175 -15.89 3.86 -5.12
C LYS A 175 -16.52 3.62 -3.75
N THR A 176 -15.77 3.90 -2.70
CA THR A 176 -16.19 3.70 -1.32
C THR A 176 -15.66 4.83 -0.44
N GLY A 177 -16.12 4.88 0.80
CA GLY A 177 -15.67 5.86 1.76
C GLY A 177 -15.99 5.44 3.19
N VAL A 178 -15.31 6.08 4.11
CA VAL A 178 -15.58 5.98 5.54
C VAL A 178 -15.88 7.36 6.10
N ILE A 179 -16.91 7.44 6.95
CA ILE A 179 -17.16 8.62 7.78
C ILE A 179 -16.81 8.23 9.20
N LEU A 180 -15.80 8.88 9.75
CA LEU A 180 -15.33 8.65 11.11
C LEU A 180 -16.02 9.65 12.04
N HIS A 181 -16.90 9.18 12.92
CA HIS A 181 -17.64 10.02 13.86
C HIS A 181 -17.11 9.83 15.29
N PRO A 182 -16.92 10.92 16.05
CA PRO A 182 -16.65 10.84 17.48
C PRO A 182 -17.70 9.97 18.19
N ALA A 183 -17.27 9.19 19.16
CA ALA A 183 -18.14 8.35 19.96
C ALA A 183 -17.86 8.51 21.47
N PRO A 184 -18.84 8.28 22.36
CA PRO A 184 -18.65 8.44 23.80
C PRO A 184 -17.66 7.42 24.38
N ALA A 185 -17.15 7.72 25.57
CA ALA A 185 -16.25 6.81 26.28
C ALA A 185 -16.90 5.43 26.50
N GLY A 186 -16.10 4.37 26.29
CA GLY A 186 -16.55 2.97 26.39
C GLY A 186 -17.29 2.44 25.18
N PHE A 187 -17.50 3.24 24.13
CA PHE A 187 -18.18 2.82 22.90
C PHE A 187 -17.38 1.77 22.12
N GLY A 188 -16.05 1.90 22.12
CA GLY A 188 -15.16 1.08 21.29
C GLY A 188 -15.16 1.53 19.84
N ILE A 189 -14.60 0.69 18.97
CA ILE A 189 -14.59 0.91 17.52
C ILE A 189 -15.74 0.11 16.90
N VAL A 190 -16.67 0.79 16.24
CA VAL A 190 -17.87 0.18 15.68
C VAL A 190 -18.06 0.63 14.24
N PHE A 191 -18.19 -0.32 13.31
CA PHE A 191 -18.60 -0.09 11.93
C PHE A 191 -20.12 -0.09 11.83
N SER A 192 -20.68 0.77 10.98
CA SER A 192 -22.11 0.83 10.69
C SER A 192 -22.32 1.15 9.21
N SER A 193 -23.49 0.83 8.68
CA SER A 193 -23.89 1.23 7.33
C SER A 193 -24.12 2.73 7.22
N VAL A 194 -23.97 3.24 6.01
CA VAL A 194 -24.46 4.58 5.66
C VAL A 194 -25.99 4.55 5.51
N ALA A 195 -26.55 3.43 5.04
CA ALA A 195 -27.97 3.28 4.70
C ALA A 195 -28.86 2.82 5.86
N ASP A 196 -28.30 2.09 6.82
CA ASP A 196 -29.02 1.55 7.97
C ASP A 196 -28.17 1.62 9.25
N GLU A 197 -28.76 1.29 10.41
CA GLU A 197 -28.09 1.35 11.71
C GLU A 197 -27.44 0.01 12.11
N THR A 198 -27.29 -0.95 11.18
CA THR A 198 -26.64 -2.22 11.48
C THR A 198 -25.19 -2.00 11.90
N ALA A 199 -24.87 -2.40 13.12
CA ALA A 199 -23.56 -2.17 13.73
C ALA A 199 -22.74 -3.45 13.80
N ILE A 200 -21.45 -3.34 13.50
CA ILE A 200 -20.44 -4.40 13.60
C ILE A 200 -19.33 -3.89 14.52
N ALA A 201 -19.24 -4.40 15.75
CA ALA A 201 -18.11 -4.07 16.60
C ALA A 201 -16.80 -4.61 15.98
N ALA A 202 -15.75 -3.78 15.94
CA ALA A 202 -14.43 -4.18 15.47
C ALA A 202 -13.76 -5.09 16.53
N ARG A 203 -14.17 -6.34 16.55
CA ARG A 203 -13.74 -7.34 17.51
C ARG A 203 -13.50 -8.68 16.86
N LEU A 204 -12.63 -9.45 17.48
CA LEU A 204 -12.20 -10.79 17.02
C LEU A 204 -13.37 -11.73 16.73
N GLU A 205 -14.47 -11.63 17.49
CA GLU A 205 -15.66 -12.45 17.31
C GLU A 205 -16.38 -12.24 15.99
N ASN A 206 -16.24 -11.06 15.41
CA ASN A 206 -16.88 -10.68 14.16
C ASN A 206 -15.99 -10.91 12.95
N VAL A 207 -14.76 -11.40 13.12
CA VAL A 207 -13.87 -11.71 11.98
C VAL A 207 -14.30 -13.01 11.32
N THR A 208 -14.56 -12.94 10.02
CA THR A 208 -15.06 -14.09 9.23
C THR A 208 -14.13 -14.50 8.10
N ASP A 209 -13.28 -13.60 7.59
CA ASP A 209 -12.33 -13.92 6.53
C ASP A 209 -10.99 -13.21 6.76
N THR A 210 -9.90 -13.88 6.38
CA THR A 210 -8.50 -13.45 6.56
C THR A 210 -7.61 -13.87 5.39
N GLY A 211 -8.20 -14.25 4.26
CA GLY A 211 -7.44 -14.78 3.12
C GLY A 211 -6.51 -13.75 2.49
N TYR A 212 -7.01 -12.57 2.17
CA TYR A 212 -6.26 -11.47 1.56
C TYR A 212 -6.52 -10.11 2.23
N ASN A 213 -7.43 -10.05 3.17
CA ASN A 213 -7.76 -8.90 4.00
C ASN A 213 -8.44 -9.37 5.28
N THR A 214 -8.65 -8.47 6.22
CA THR A 214 -9.46 -8.73 7.40
C THR A 214 -10.89 -8.25 7.17
N THR A 215 -11.84 -9.21 7.21
CA THR A 215 -13.28 -8.97 7.03
C THR A 215 -14.02 -9.15 8.34
N LEU A 216 -14.84 -8.16 8.69
CA LEU A 216 -15.77 -8.22 9.82
C LEU A 216 -17.19 -8.47 9.32
N THR A 217 -17.91 -9.40 9.97
CA THR A 217 -19.30 -9.73 9.64
C THR A 217 -20.14 -9.83 10.90
N ALA A 218 -21.31 -9.18 10.91
CA ALA A 218 -22.35 -9.35 11.91
C ALA A 218 -23.70 -8.99 11.31
N SER A 219 -24.77 -9.64 11.78
CA SER A 219 -26.16 -9.37 11.38
C SER A 219 -26.40 -9.37 9.86
N GLY A 220 -25.72 -10.27 9.15
CA GLY A 220 -25.88 -10.43 7.70
C GLY A 220 -25.13 -9.38 6.84
N ARG A 221 -24.31 -8.56 7.46
CA ARG A 221 -23.51 -7.52 6.81
C ARG A 221 -22.01 -7.74 7.03
N SER A 222 -21.21 -7.38 6.04
CA SER A 222 -19.75 -7.47 6.09
C SER A 222 -19.09 -6.13 5.76
N VAL A 223 -17.93 -5.88 6.38
CA VAL A 223 -17.00 -4.79 6.01
C VAL A 223 -15.62 -5.40 5.82
N ARG A 224 -15.01 -5.14 4.65
CA ARG A 224 -13.72 -5.70 4.23
C ARG A 224 -12.58 -4.70 4.36
N THR A 225 -11.34 -5.22 4.42
CA THR A 225 -10.09 -4.42 4.37
C THR A 225 -10.01 -3.42 5.53
N VAL A 226 -10.35 -3.90 6.75
CA VAL A 226 -10.40 -3.02 7.93
C VAL A 226 -9.03 -2.80 8.56
N GLU A 227 -8.02 -3.63 8.26
CA GLU A 227 -6.71 -3.70 8.90
C GLU A 227 -5.95 -2.37 8.89
N HIS A 228 -5.89 -1.67 7.75
CA HIS A 228 -5.15 -0.41 7.64
C HIS A 228 -5.77 0.71 8.49
N LEU A 229 -7.10 0.83 8.47
CA LEU A 229 -7.81 1.79 9.32
C LEU A 229 -7.68 1.41 10.80
N MET A 230 -7.85 0.13 11.15
CA MET A 230 -7.65 -0.35 12.52
C MET A 230 -6.22 -0.10 13.02
N SER A 231 -5.22 -0.26 12.14
CA SER A 231 -3.82 0.07 12.43
C SER A 231 -3.63 1.56 12.71
N ALA A 232 -4.22 2.44 11.88
CA ALA A 232 -4.20 3.88 12.10
C ALA A 232 -4.84 4.25 13.45
N LEU A 233 -6.02 3.70 13.77
CA LEU A 233 -6.70 3.96 15.03
C LEU A 233 -5.88 3.50 16.24
N HIS A 234 -5.29 2.32 16.17
CA HIS A 234 -4.41 1.80 17.24
C HIS A 234 -3.16 2.69 17.40
N GLY A 235 -2.47 2.98 16.30
CA GLY A 235 -1.25 3.80 16.30
C GLY A 235 -1.48 5.22 16.79
N MET A 236 -2.65 5.81 16.48
CA MET A 236 -3.06 7.15 16.95
C MET A 236 -3.68 7.13 18.34
N GLY A 237 -3.97 5.95 18.90
CA GLY A 237 -4.54 5.79 20.23
C GLY A 237 -6.02 6.18 20.34
N ILE A 238 -6.79 5.99 19.27
CA ILE A 238 -8.24 6.26 19.24
C ILE A 238 -8.97 5.04 19.81
N SER A 239 -9.74 5.24 20.88
CA SER A 239 -10.44 4.16 21.62
C SER A 239 -11.90 4.02 21.23
N ASN A 240 -12.56 5.13 20.86
CA ASN A 240 -13.99 5.17 20.65
C ASN A 240 -14.31 5.90 19.35
N LEU A 241 -14.98 5.20 18.43
CA LEU A 241 -15.30 5.75 17.11
C LEU A 241 -16.47 4.99 16.49
N LEU A 242 -17.42 5.72 15.89
CA LEU A 242 -18.40 5.17 14.98
C LEU A 242 -17.91 5.39 13.55
N ILE A 243 -17.76 4.31 12.80
CA ILE A 243 -17.28 4.32 11.40
C ILE A 243 -18.45 3.97 10.50
N LYS A 244 -18.94 4.93 9.73
CA LYS A 244 -19.96 4.63 8.71
C LYS A 244 -19.26 4.33 7.39
N THR A 245 -19.57 3.17 6.82
CA THR A 245 -19.06 2.72 5.51
C THR A 245 -20.03 1.70 4.92
N ASP A 246 -19.91 1.42 3.65
CA ASP A 246 -20.70 0.36 3.02
C ASP A 246 -19.98 -1.00 3.15
N ASP A 247 -19.36 -1.50 2.08
CA ASP A 247 -18.85 -2.88 2.07
C ASP A 247 -17.35 -3.01 2.26
N GLU A 248 -16.59 -1.94 2.03
CA GLU A 248 -15.13 -1.98 2.05
C GLU A 248 -14.54 -0.64 2.47
N VAL A 249 -13.50 -0.69 3.32
CA VAL A 249 -12.70 0.49 3.67
C VAL A 249 -11.85 0.89 2.46
N PRO A 250 -11.77 2.20 2.09
CA PRO A 250 -10.99 2.64 0.94
C PRO A 250 -9.50 2.36 1.15
N ALA A 251 -8.83 1.90 0.08
CA ALA A 251 -7.40 1.61 0.11
C ALA A 251 -6.52 2.87 0.24
N LEU A 252 -7.04 4.02 -0.20
CA LEU A 252 -6.32 5.30 -0.30
C LEU A 252 -5.01 5.12 -1.09
N ASP A 253 -3.86 5.37 -0.49
CA ASP A 253 -2.54 5.14 -1.08
C ASP A 253 -1.94 3.75 -0.79
N GLY A 254 -2.75 2.84 -0.23
CA GLY A 254 -2.33 1.48 0.17
C GLY A 254 -1.63 1.41 1.52
N SER A 255 -1.53 2.52 2.25
CA SER A 255 -0.92 2.61 3.59
C SER A 255 -1.93 3.12 4.63
N ALA A 256 -1.50 3.33 5.87
CA ALA A 256 -2.32 3.91 6.93
C ALA A 256 -2.09 5.42 7.13
N ILE A 257 -1.12 6.02 6.42
CA ILE A 257 -0.66 7.38 6.71
C ILE A 257 -1.73 8.44 6.45
N GLU A 258 -2.57 8.24 5.43
CA GLU A 258 -3.59 9.23 5.08
C GLU A 258 -4.70 9.27 6.15
N PHE A 259 -5.11 8.11 6.69
CA PHE A 259 -6.00 8.08 7.85
C PHE A 259 -5.39 8.81 9.05
N CYS A 260 -4.10 8.61 9.33
CA CYS A 260 -3.42 9.30 10.42
C CYS A 260 -3.36 10.81 10.23
N ARG A 261 -3.13 11.30 8.99
CA ARG A 261 -3.16 12.73 8.67
C ARG A 261 -4.52 13.33 8.93
N GLN A 262 -5.58 12.70 8.42
CA GLN A 262 -6.94 13.17 8.61
C GLN A 262 -7.36 13.17 10.09
N ILE A 263 -6.98 12.14 10.87
CA ILE A 263 -7.18 12.10 12.33
C ILE A 263 -6.44 13.26 13.01
N SER A 264 -5.21 13.55 12.59
CA SER A 264 -4.41 14.64 13.16
C SER A 264 -4.99 16.03 12.83
N GLU A 265 -5.51 16.21 11.61
CA GLU A 265 -6.11 17.47 11.13
C GLU A 265 -7.42 17.82 11.86
N VAL A 266 -8.28 16.83 12.11
CA VAL A 266 -9.53 17.07 12.83
C VAL A 266 -9.33 17.17 14.34
N GLY A 267 -8.20 16.67 14.83
CA GLY A 267 -7.84 16.67 16.25
C GLY A 267 -8.43 15.48 17.01
N VAL A 268 -7.84 15.24 18.17
CA VAL A 268 -8.17 14.14 19.07
C VAL A 268 -8.62 14.71 20.41
N GLU A 269 -9.73 14.19 20.97
CA GLU A 269 -10.27 14.57 22.27
C GLU A 269 -10.03 13.47 23.29
N GLU A 270 -9.51 13.83 24.46
CA GLU A 270 -9.37 12.92 25.60
C GLU A 270 -10.67 12.82 26.38
N GLN A 271 -11.03 11.61 26.77
CA GLN A 271 -12.25 11.31 27.53
C GLN A 271 -11.91 10.89 28.96
N GLU A 272 -12.86 11.04 29.88
CA GLU A 272 -12.61 10.80 31.33
C GLU A 272 -12.27 9.33 31.65
N ALA A 273 -12.76 8.37 30.86
CA ALA A 273 -12.49 6.96 31.11
C ALA A 273 -11.03 6.58 30.79
N ALA A 274 -10.45 5.72 31.61
CA ALA A 274 -9.12 5.18 31.37
C ALA A 274 -9.11 4.09 30.28
N VAL A 275 -7.99 3.95 29.57
CA VAL A 275 -7.73 2.80 28.71
C VAL A 275 -7.34 1.61 29.58
N GLU A 276 -8.00 0.49 29.38
CA GLU A 276 -7.68 -0.79 30.04
C GLU A 276 -6.96 -1.72 29.05
N PRO A 277 -5.63 -1.74 29.01
CA PRO A 277 -4.91 -2.58 28.05
C PRO A 277 -4.97 -4.06 28.46
N VAL A 278 -4.90 -4.93 27.45
CA VAL A 278 -4.63 -6.36 27.65
C VAL A 278 -3.16 -6.54 28.00
N ARG A 279 -2.90 -7.04 29.23
CA ARG A 279 -1.53 -7.34 29.70
C ARG A 279 -1.21 -8.80 29.49
N ILE A 280 -0.14 -9.05 28.79
CA ILE A 280 0.37 -10.40 28.60
C ILE A 280 1.14 -10.81 29.86
N ALA A 281 0.64 -11.84 30.56
CA ALA A 281 1.22 -12.34 31.80
C ALA A 281 2.24 -13.48 31.59
N ARG A 282 2.14 -14.20 30.46
CA ARG A 282 3.03 -15.33 30.09
C ARG A 282 3.19 -15.39 28.59
N THR A 283 4.22 -16.06 28.13
CA THR A 283 4.44 -16.32 26.71
C THR A 283 3.27 -17.14 26.14
N ILE A 284 2.72 -16.66 25.02
CA ILE A 284 1.70 -17.35 24.23
C ILE A 284 2.25 -17.41 22.81
N ALA A 285 2.27 -18.60 22.22
CA ALA A 285 2.82 -18.82 20.88
C ALA A 285 1.87 -19.67 20.04
N VAL A 286 1.78 -19.35 18.77
CA VAL A 286 1.11 -20.14 17.74
C VAL A 286 2.03 -20.24 16.52
N GLY A 287 1.90 -21.29 15.74
CA GLY A 287 2.69 -21.46 14.52
C GLY A 287 2.32 -22.72 13.80
N ASN A 288 2.50 -22.70 12.48
CA ASN A 288 2.25 -23.82 11.59
C ASN A 288 3.06 -23.65 10.30
N ASN A 289 3.49 -24.73 9.65
CA ASN A 289 4.09 -24.75 8.31
C ASN A 289 5.26 -23.77 8.07
N GLY A 290 6.11 -23.54 9.09
CA GLY A 290 7.25 -22.63 9.00
C GLY A 290 6.93 -21.17 9.25
N GLU A 291 5.69 -20.86 9.63
CA GLU A 291 5.22 -19.54 10.10
C GLU A 291 5.08 -19.60 11.63
N SER A 292 5.40 -18.52 12.32
CA SER A 292 5.28 -18.50 13.77
C SER A 292 5.06 -17.09 14.30
N ILE A 293 4.22 -16.99 15.32
CA ILE A 293 4.00 -15.74 16.05
C ILE A 293 3.88 -16.05 17.54
N ARG A 294 4.53 -15.26 18.36
CA ARG A 294 4.42 -15.35 19.82
C ARG A 294 4.32 -13.97 20.43
N VAL A 295 3.74 -13.90 21.61
CA VAL A 295 3.72 -12.69 22.44
C VAL A 295 4.25 -13.02 23.83
N GLU A 296 5.10 -12.14 24.34
CA GLU A 296 5.76 -12.25 25.65
C GLU A 296 5.40 -11.02 26.49
N PRO A 297 5.49 -11.09 27.85
CA PRO A 297 5.25 -9.97 28.71
C PRO A 297 6.11 -8.74 28.37
N ALA A 298 5.49 -7.57 28.24
CA ALA A 298 6.18 -6.29 28.09
C ALA A 298 5.28 -5.15 28.63
N ASP A 299 5.85 -3.97 28.85
CA ASP A 299 5.16 -2.80 29.38
C ASP A 299 4.53 -1.92 28.28
N ARG A 300 4.75 -2.26 27.02
CA ARG A 300 4.22 -1.61 25.82
C ARG A 300 4.07 -2.62 24.69
N LEU A 301 3.54 -2.21 23.54
CA LEU A 301 3.55 -3.01 22.33
C LEU A 301 4.92 -2.88 21.65
N ILE A 302 5.64 -3.99 21.56
CA ILE A 302 6.91 -4.15 20.84
C ILE A 302 6.68 -5.21 19.77
N ILE A 303 7.17 -5.01 18.57
CA ILE A 303 7.03 -5.94 17.46
C ILE A 303 8.39 -6.17 16.80
N ASP A 304 8.82 -7.44 16.76
CA ASP A 304 9.89 -7.93 15.90
C ASP A 304 9.25 -8.77 14.79
N TYR A 305 9.30 -8.28 13.58
CA TYR A 305 8.73 -8.98 12.42
C TYR A 305 9.82 -9.34 11.42
N THR A 306 9.85 -10.59 10.98
CA THR A 306 10.70 -11.05 9.89
C THR A 306 9.83 -11.58 8.75
N LEU A 307 9.99 -10.96 7.60
CA LEU A 307 9.42 -11.37 6.32
C LEU A 307 10.49 -12.12 5.52
N GLU A 308 10.08 -13.14 4.77
CA GLU A 308 10.95 -13.86 3.85
C GLU A 308 10.14 -14.29 2.61
N TYR A 309 10.46 -13.65 1.50
CA TYR A 309 9.92 -13.95 0.17
C TYR A 309 11.06 -14.27 -0.81
N PRO A 310 10.76 -14.86 -1.97
CA PRO A 310 11.73 -14.91 -3.06
C PRO A 310 12.26 -13.52 -3.45
N GLN A 311 13.36 -13.47 -4.17
CA GLN A 311 13.79 -12.22 -4.80
C GLN A 311 12.68 -11.68 -5.73
N PRO A 312 12.49 -10.37 -5.87
CA PRO A 312 13.39 -9.28 -5.42
C PRO A 312 13.18 -8.80 -3.98
N ILE A 313 12.22 -9.33 -3.23
CA ILE A 313 11.96 -8.90 -1.84
C ILE A 313 13.05 -9.41 -0.88
N GLY A 314 13.36 -10.72 -0.93
CA GLY A 314 14.30 -11.38 -0.04
C GLY A 314 13.81 -11.43 1.42
N ARG A 315 14.77 -11.41 2.35
CA ARG A 315 14.52 -11.39 3.79
C ARG A 315 14.62 -9.97 4.32
N GLN A 316 13.59 -9.53 5.03
CA GLN A 316 13.52 -8.22 5.71
C GLN A 316 13.12 -8.41 7.17
N SER A 317 13.67 -7.59 8.06
CA SER A 317 13.32 -7.62 9.48
C SER A 317 13.12 -6.20 9.99
N VAL A 318 12.07 -6.02 10.81
CA VAL A 318 11.71 -4.74 11.42
C VAL A 318 11.55 -4.92 12.91
N HIS A 319 12.18 -4.05 13.68
CA HIS A 319 11.90 -3.84 15.10
C HIS A 319 11.13 -2.54 15.27
N PHE A 320 10.00 -2.57 15.95
CA PHE A 320 9.18 -1.39 16.20
C PHE A 320 8.61 -1.39 17.61
N GLU A 321 8.70 -0.25 18.29
CA GLU A 321 8.06 -0.01 19.58
C GLU A 321 6.97 1.07 19.43
N LEU A 322 5.72 0.78 19.78
CA LEU A 322 4.63 1.76 19.76
C LEU A 322 4.75 2.69 20.97
N THR A 323 5.62 3.68 20.86
CA THR A 323 5.89 4.65 21.92
C THR A 323 5.00 5.89 21.85
N SER A 324 4.60 6.30 20.65
CA SER A 324 3.77 7.48 20.40
C SER A 324 3.11 7.44 19.02
N PRO A 325 2.01 8.22 18.81
CA PRO A 325 1.44 8.43 17.47
C PRO A 325 2.48 8.94 16.46
N ALA A 326 3.37 9.84 16.86
CA ALA A 326 4.41 10.39 15.99
C ALA A 326 5.42 9.31 15.53
N ALA A 327 5.80 8.36 16.41
CA ALA A 327 6.65 7.23 16.04
C ALA A 327 5.95 6.32 15.03
N TYR A 328 4.68 6.00 15.27
CA TYR A 328 3.88 5.20 14.35
C TYR A 328 3.74 5.86 12.96
N MET A 329 3.39 7.15 12.91
CA MET A 329 3.26 7.90 11.66
C MET A 329 4.57 8.01 10.88
N ARG A 330 5.71 8.05 11.56
CA ARG A 330 7.03 8.16 10.92
C ARG A 330 7.53 6.81 10.40
N GLU A 331 7.30 5.72 11.13
CA GLU A 331 8.00 4.47 10.92
C GLU A 331 7.16 3.36 10.30
N ILE A 332 5.86 3.34 10.56
CA ILE A 332 4.97 2.23 10.14
C ILE A 332 3.85 2.71 9.22
N ALA A 333 3.12 3.75 9.60
CA ALA A 333 1.95 4.21 8.85
C ALA A 333 2.18 4.46 7.35
N PRO A 334 3.36 4.92 6.88
CA PRO A 334 3.60 5.16 5.47
C PRO A 334 3.85 3.90 4.63
N ALA A 335 4.03 2.72 5.24
CA ALA A 335 4.32 1.49 4.51
C ALA A 335 3.10 1.01 3.72
N ARG A 336 3.27 0.83 2.41
CA ARG A 336 2.19 0.48 1.48
C ARG A 336 2.02 -1.03 1.32
N THR A 337 0.79 -1.44 1.04
CA THR A 337 0.47 -2.80 0.62
C THR A 337 1.14 -3.15 -0.71
N PHE A 338 1.33 -4.43 -0.96
CA PHE A 338 2.03 -4.93 -2.14
C PHE A 338 1.39 -6.20 -2.68
N GLY A 339 1.66 -6.47 -3.95
CA GLY A 339 1.23 -7.70 -4.61
C GLY A 339 2.14 -8.08 -5.76
N PHE A 340 2.12 -9.36 -6.12
CA PHE A 340 2.94 -9.91 -7.18
C PHE A 340 2.20 -9.93 -8.52
N VAL A 341 2.86 -9.52 -9.58
CA VAL A 341 2.30 -9.52 -10.94
C VAL A 341 1.71 -10.89 -11.32
N HIS A 342 2.39 -11.98 -10.95
CA HIS A 342 1.94 -13.33 -11.29
C HIS A 342 0.70 -13.79 -10.51
N GLU A 343 0.38 -13.19 -9.35
CA GLU A 343 -0.80 -13.52 -8.54
C GLU A 343 -2.06 -12.78 -9.00
N PHE A 344 -1.92 -11.63 -9.68
CA PHE A 344 -3.06 -10.79 -10.04
C PHE A 344 -4.10 -11.50 -10.91
N HIS A 345 -3.67 -12.41 -11.79
CA HIS A 345 -4.62 -13.15 -12.63
C HIS A 345 -5.51 -14.06 -11.78
N LYS A 346 -4.91 -14.76 -10.83
CA LYS A 346 -5.63 -15.61 -9.88
C LYS A 346 -6.57 -14.79 -8.96
N LEU A 347 -6.09 -13.64 -8.47
CA LEU A 347 -6.89 -12.74 -7.65
C LEU A 347 -8.09 -12.19 -8.43
N ALA A 348 -7.90 -11.83 -9.71
CA ALA A 348 -8.98 -11.37 -10.58
C ALA A 348 -10.04 -12.45 -10.83
N GLU A 349 -9.64 -13.72 -11.04
CA GLU A 349 -10.56 -14.85 -11.15
C GLU A 349 -11.39 -15.07 -9.88
N MET A 350 -10.83 -14.74 -8.72
CA MET A 350 -11.52 -14.78 -7.42
C MET A 350 -12.37 -13.52 -7.14
N GLY A 351 -12.40 -12.54 -8.07
CA GLY A 351 -13.10 -11.26 -7.88
C GLY A 351 -12.39 -10.32 -6.90
N LEU A 352 -11.10 -10.54 -6.64
CA LEU A 352 -10.26 -9.74 -5.75
C LEU A 352 -9.33 -8.81 -6.53
N ALA A 353 -8.76 -7.82 -5.83
CA ALA A 353 -7.81 -6.84 -6.37
C ALA A 353 -8.32 -6.03 -7.58
N SER A 354 -9.66 -5.98 -7.79
CA SER A 354 -10.27 -5.21 -8.89
C SER A 354 -10.02 -3.70 -8.77
N GLY A 355 -9.76 -3.22 -7.57
CA GLY A 355 -9.43 -1.83 -7.28
C GLY A 355 -7.94 -1.57 -7.08
N GLY A 356 -7.10 -2.56 -7.34
CA GLY A 356 -5.66 -2.38 -7.36
C GLY A 356 -5.27 -1.37 -8.45
N ARG A 357 -4.56 -0.31 -8.05
CA ARG A 357 -4.08 0.77 -8.90
C ARG A 357 -2.59 0.96 -8.68
N LEU A 358 -1.93 1.63 -9.63
CA LEU A 358 -0.50 1.88 -9.53
C LEU A 358 -0.12 2.87 -8.41
N ASP A 359 -1.09 3.60 -7.89
CA ASP A 359 -0.93 4.58 -6.82
C ASP A 359 -1.35 4.07 -5.42
N ASN A 360 -2.04 2.91 -5.34
CA ASN A 360 -2.55 2.37 -4.07
C ASN A 360 -1.96 1.01 -3.64
N LEU A 361 -0.96 0.51 -4.37
CA LEU A 361 -0.18 -0.66 -3.96
C LEU A 361 1.20 -0.69 -4.64
N ILE A 362 2.12 -1.45 -4.06
CA ILE A 362 3.42 -1.74 -4.66
C ILE A 362 3.28 -3.02 -5.51
N LEU A 363 3.55 -2.90 -6.81
CA LEU A 363 3.50 -4.02 -7.73
C LEU A 363 4.91 -4.58 -7.97
N ILE A 364 5.05 -5.90 -7.85
CA ILE A 364 6.33 -6.59 -7.90
C ILE A 364 6.28 -7.66 -8.99
N ASP A 365 7.22 -7.61 -9.93
CA ASP A 365 7.47 -8.70 -10.87
C ASP A 365 8.54 -9.67 -10.31
N ASP A 366 8.98 -10.62 -11.11
CA ASP A 366 9.97 -11.62 -10.70
C ASP A 366 11.38 -11.01 -10.46
N GLU A 367 11.63 -9.76 -10.87
CA GLU A 367 12.94 -9.11 -10.81
C GLU A 367 12.97 -7.86 -9.93
N LYS A 368 11.86 -7.10 -9.85
CA LYS A 368 11.86 -5.75 -9.25
C LYS A 368 10.47 -5.24 -8.89
N VAL A 369 10.45 -4.11 -8.18
CA VAL A 369 9.26 -3.26 -8.07
C VAL A 369 9.05 -2.53 -9.41
N VAL A 370 7.81 -2.57 -9.96
CA VAL A 370 7.54 -2.10 -11.32
C VAL A 370 6.84 -0.75 -11.41
N ASN A 371 6.09 -0.33 -10.40
CA ASN A 371 5.24 0.87 -10.50
C ASN A 371 5.69 2.07 -9.66
N THR A 372 6.61 1.88 -8.71
CA THR A 372 6.96 2.94 -7.75
C THR A 372 8.37 2.75 -7.19
N THR A 373 8.86 3.75 -6.46
CA THR A 373 10.02 3.62 -5.57
C THR A 373 9.57 3.34 -4.15
N LEU A 374 10.31 2.50 -3.44
CA LEU A 374 10.03 2.18 -2.04
C LEU A 374 10.24 3.41 -1.15
N ARG A 375 9.35 3.61 -0.17
CA ARG A 375 9.47 4.65 0.87
C ARG A 375 10.51 4.27 1.92
N PHE A 376 10.70 2.97 2.16
CA PHE A 376 11.69 2.39 3.07
C PHE A 376 12.36 1.19 2.38
N ALA A 377 13.63 0.92 2.68
CA ALA A 377 14.32 -0.26 2.16
C ALA A 377 13.65 -1.58 2.61
N ASP A 378 12.97 -1.55 3.77
CA ASP A 378 12.25 -2.64 4.40
C ASP A 378 10.72 -2.43 4.39
N GLU A 379 10.19 -1.72 3.37
CA GLU A 379 8.78 -1.31 3.30
C GLU A 379 7.82 -2.50 3.38
N PHE A 380 8.16 -3.63 2.78
CA PHE A 380 7.32 -4.83 2.81
C PHE A 380 7.16 -5.41 4.22
N ALA A 381 8.23 -5.47 5.00
CA ALA A 381 8.17 -5.91 6.38
C ALA A 381 7.45 -4.89 7.27
N ARG A 382 7.63 -3.58 7.05
CA ARG A 382 6.89 -2.52 7.75
C ARG A 382 5.40 -2.59 7.48
N HIS A 383 5.00 -2.91 6.25
CA HIS A 383 3.59 -3.11 5.93
C HIS A 383 3.01 -4.30 6.70
N LYS A 384 3.73 -5.41 6.81
CA LYS A 384 3.30 -6.54 7.64
C LYS A 384 3.19 -6.19 9.14
N VAL A 385 4.04 -5.29 9.64
CA VAL A 385 3.89 -4.72 10.99
C VAL A 385 2.64 -3.84 11.08
N LEU A 386 2.32 -3.05 10.04
CA LEU A 386 1.10 -2.25 9.96
C LEU A 386 -0.14 -3.15 10.06
N ASP A 387 -0.22 -4.21 9.23
CA ASP A 387 -1.29 -5.21 9.25
C ASP A 387 -1.45 -5.83 10.66
N LEU A 388 -0.34 -6.27 11.25
CA LEU A 388 -0.33 -6.88 12.56
C LEU A 388 -0.85 -5.92 13.65
N ILE A 389 -0.46 -4.64 13.63
CA ILE A 389 -0.97 -3.63 14.57
C ILE A 389 -2.50 -3.47 14.44
N GLY A 390 -3.02 -3.48 13.23
CA GLY A 390 -4.45 -3.40 12.95
C GLY A 390 -5.21 -4.64 13.46
N ASP A 391 -4.71 -5.82 13.13
CA ASP A 391 -5.29 -7.09 13.58
C ASP A 391 -5.28 -7.21 15.12
N LEU A 392 -4.16 -6.86 15.76
CA LEU A 392 -4.06 -6.88 17.24
C LEU A 392 -5.11 -6.01 17.91
N TYR A 393 -5.54 -4.92 17.27
CA TYR A 393 -6.55 -4.01 17.85
C TYR A 393 -7.97 -4.62 17.86
N LEU A 394 -8.20 -5.72 17.15
CA LEU A 394 -9.45 -6.49 17.19
C LEU A 394 -9.69 -7.21 18.53
N LEU A 395 -8.75 -7.19 19.48
CA LEU A 395 -9.04 -7.47 20.88
C LEU A 395 -9.99 -6.43 21.50
N GLY A 396 -10.22 -5.29 20.82
CA GLY A 396 -11.04 -4.17 21.29
C GLY A 396 -10.37 -3.32 22.37
N ARG A 397 -9.11 -3.62 22.69
CA ARG A 397 -8.24 -2.93 23.66
C ARG A 397 -6.78 -3.03 23.21
N PRO A 398 -5.93 -2.02 23.47
CA PRO A 398 -4.51 -2.13 23.17
C PRO A 398 -3.87 -3.28 23.96
N ILE A 399 -2.89 -3.94 23.35
CA ILE A 399 -2.10 -5.01 23.98
C ILE A 399 -0.77 -4.47 24.49
N LEU A 400 -0.35 -4.91 25.68
CA LEU A 400 0.99 -4.71 26.22
C LEU A 400 1.73 -6.05 26.17
N GLY A 401 2.65 -6.17 25.24
CA GLY A 401 3.41 -7.38 25.02
C GLY A 401 4.46 -7.20 23.92
N HIS A 402 5.45 -8.04 23.92
CA HIS A 402 6.48 -8.15 22.90
C HIS A 402 6.09 -9.25 21.90
N VAL A 403 5.70 -8.87 20.70
CA VAL A 403 5.31 -9.79 19.64
C VAL A 403 6.53 -10.09 18.75
N THR A 404 6.86 -11.36 18.59
CA THR A 404 7.84 -11.82 17.59
C THR A 404 7.10 -12.63 16.54
N ALA A 405 7.17 -12.20 15.26
CA ALA A 405 6.47 -12.81 14.14
C ALA A 405 7.45 -13.17 13.01
N TYR A 406 7.26 -14.34 12.43
CA TYR A 406 8.03 -14.83 11.30
C TYR A 406 7.10 -15.33 10.20
N LYS A 407 7.11 -14.66 9.04
CA LYS A 407 6.36 -14.99 7.81
C LYS A 407 4.82 -15.01 7.97
N THR A 408 4.28 -14.41 9.01
CA THR A 408 2.86 -14.50 9.35
C THR A 408 1.99 -13.59 8.50
N GLY A 409 0.73 -13.97 8.35
CA GLY A 409 -0.35 -13.19 7.74
C GLY A 409 -1.50 -12.96 8.73
N HIS A 410 -2.64 -12.45 8.23
CA HIS A 410 -3.83 -12.17 9.05
C HIS A 410 -4.31 -13.42 9.81
N SER A 411 -4.32 -14.59 9.17
CA SER A 411 -4.76 -15.84 9.81
C SER A 411 -3.95 -16.19 11.06
N ASP A 412 -2.63 -16.03 11.02
CA ASP A 412 -1.74 -16.29 12.15
C ASP A 412 -1.89 -15.22 13.24
N ASN A 413 -2.01 -13.94 12.84
CA ASN A 413 -2.25 -12.85 13.74
C ASN A 413 -3.52 -13.11 14.57
N LEU A 414 -4.60 -13.52 13.91
CA LEU A 414 -5.86 -13.83 14.58
C LEU A 414 -5.84 -15.14 15.37
N ALA A 415 -5.03 -16.13 14.96
CA ALA A 415 -4.79 -17.31 15.77
C ALA A 415 -4.12 -16.95 17.10
N LEU A 416 -3.12 -16.04 17.07
CA LEU A 416 -2.52 -15.50 18.29
C LEU A 416 -3.57 -14.78 19.15
N LEU A 417 -4.43 -13.93 18.55
CA LEU A 417 -5.47 -13.22 19.30
C LEU A 417 -6.47 -14.16 19.97
N ARG A 418 -6.87 -15.25 19.28
CA ARG A 418 -7.73 -16.29 19.87
C ARG A 418 -7.05 -16.97 21.07
N ALA A 419 -5.76 -17.29 20.95
CA ALA A 419 -4.97 -17.87 22.04
C ALA A 419 -4.79 -16.90 23.21
N VAL A 420 -4.55 -15.62 22.95
CA VAL A 420 -4.48 -14.56 23.96
C VAL A 420 -5.83 -14.45 24.68
N LYS A 421 -6.93 -14.36 23.93
CA LYS A 421 -8.27 -14.24 24.53
C LYS A 421 -8.65 -15.43 25.39
N ALA A 422 -8.27 -16.64 24.99
CA ALA A 422 -8.49 -17.86 25.78
C ALA A 422 -7.65 -17.93 27.06
N ALA A 423 -6.60 -17.12 27.17
CA ALA A 423 -5.67 -17.07 28.30
C ALA A 423 -5.97 -15.92 29.29
N LEU A 424 -6.91 -15.00 28.94
CA LEU A 424 -7.40 -13.91 29.81
C LEU A 424 -8.48 -14.40 30.76
#